data_b050964cb8fbc6b260cb861b2b345609
#
_entry.id   b050964cb8fbc6b260cb861b2b345609
#
_cell.length_a   1.000
_cell.length_b   1.000
_cell.length_c   1.000
_cell.angle_alpha   90.00
_cell.angle_beta   90.00
_cell.angle_gamma   90.00
#
_symmetry.space_group_name_H-M   'P 1'
#
loop_
_entity.id
_entity.type
_entity.pdbx_description
1 polymer ?
#
loop_
_entity_poly.entity_id
_entity_poly.type
_entity_poly.pdbx_seq_one_letter_code
_entity_poly.pdbx_strand_id
1 'polypeptide(L)'
;MEQNKEKELPIGFMDSGLGGISVLKAAVQIMPNEDFIYFGDSKNAPYGVKDREKIRELTFHVVENLMKRGIKGLAVACNTATSAAVKDLRLMYPDLPLVGIEPAIKPAVSQYKGGEILVLATPMTIRQEKFHNLLGLYKEQAHIIPVPCEGLMEFVEEGHLDGEFLDAYFSKYLLPYITDKTETIVLGCTHYPFLRPHLREFLGNRRIEIIDGSMGTAKELKRRLGEKNLLHAEKREQKIIFENSMEKQEMIDLSWQLLRLPID
;
A
#
# COMPACT_ATOMS: atom_id res chain seq x y z
N MET A 1 15.38 31.09 0.60
CA MET A 1 14.05 31.35 0.01
C MET A 1 13.51 30.16 -0.78
N GLU A 2 14.30 29.44 -1.57
CA GLU A 2 13.87 28.27 -2.33
C GLU A 2 13.42 27.10 -1.42
N GLN A 3 14.20 26.71 -0.44
CA GLN A 3 13.86 25.66 0.53
C GLN A 3 12.53 25.90 1.29
N ASN A 4 12.17 27.16 1.54
CA ASN A 4 10.88 27.47 2.17
C ASN A 4 9.70 27.25 1.21
N LYS A 5 9.90 27.44 -0.10
CA LYS A 5 8.86 27.16 -1.10
C LYS A 5 8.65 25.67 -1.30
N GLU A 6 9.72 24.86 -1.25
CA GLU A 6 9.61 23.41 -1.35
C GLU A 6 8.86 22.79 -0.17
N LYS A 7 9.00 23.33 1.04
CA LYS A 7 8.25 22.87 2.22
C LYS A 7 6.74 23.00 2.05
N GLU A 8 6.28 24.02 1.35
CA GLU A 8 4.85 24.28 1.12
C GLU A 8 4.22 23.32 0.10
N LEU A 9 5.02 22.57 -0.65
CA LEU A 9 4.51 21.62 -1.61
C LEU A 9 3.89 20.42 -0.90
N PRO A 10 2.82 19.82 -1.46
CA PRO A 10 2.21 18.63 -0.92
C PRO A 10 3.08 17.38 -1.13
N ILE A 11 2.76 16.31 -0.41
CA ILE A 11 3.33 14.99 -0.61
C ILE A 11 2.42 14.21 -1.55
N GLY A 12 2.99 13.67 -2.64
CA GLY A 12 2.26 12.87 -3.62
C GLY A 12 2.14 11.40 -3.21
N PHE A 13 0.97 10.84 -3.44
CA PHE A 13 0.70 9.40 -3.33
C PHE A 13 0.14 8.91 -4.66
N MET A 14 0.65 7.79 -5.16
CA MET A 14 0.09 7.11 -6.32
C MET A 14 -0.21 5.66 -6.00
N ASP A 15 -1.33 5.18 -6.51
CA ASP A 15 -1.72 3.76 -6.48
C ASP A 15 -2.42 3.39 -7.79
N SER A 16 -2.53 2.11 -8.08
CA SER A 16 -3.30 1.59 -9.21
C SER A 16 -4.82 1.76 -9.10
N GLY A 17 -5.29 2.10 -7.90
CA GLY A 17 -6.70 2.29 -7.58
C GLY A 17 -6.88 3.02 -6.25
N LEU A 18 -7.65 2.43 -5.34
CA LEU A 18 -7.98 3.01 -4.03
C LEU A 18 -7.16 2.43 -2.87
N GLY A 19 -6.46 1.31 -3.09
CA GLY A 19 -5.77 0.58 -2.02
C GLY A 19 -4.72 1.40 -1.28
N GLY A 20 -3.97 2.24 -2.01
CA GLY A 20 -2.92 3.10 -1.46
C GLY A 20 -3.40 4.14 -0.43
N ILE A 21 -4.73 4.32 -0.30
CA ILE A 21 -5.32 5.14 0.77
C ILE A 21 -4.98 4.56 2.14
N SER A 22 -4.73 3.26 2.27
CA SER A 22 -4.23 2.65 3.51
C SER A 22 -2.87 3.24 3.93
N VAL A 23 -1.98 3.48 2.96
CA VAL A 23 -0.68 4.12 3.18
C VAL A 23 -0.83 5.62 3.46
N LEU A 24 -1.71 6.30 2.71
CA LEU A 24 -2.03 7.71 2.95
C LEU A 24 -2.58 7.90 4.37
N LYS A 25 -3.48 7.04 4.82
CA LYS A 25 -4.05 7.06 6.17
C LYS A 25 -2.96 7.00 7.24
N ALA A 26 -2.00 6.09 7.11
CA ALA A 26 -0.86 6.00 8.01
C ALA A 26 0.00 7.27 7.97
N ALA A 27 0.19 7.86 6.78
CA ALA A 27 0.95 9.09 6.60
C ALA A 27 0.26 10.31 7.24
N VAL A 28 -1.04 10.47 7.04
CA VAL A 28 -1.87 11.52 7.67
C VAL A 28 -1.74 11.45 9.20
N GLN A 29 -1.79 10.26 9.78
CA GLN A 29 -1.67 10.06 11.21
C GLN A 29 -0.32 10.54 11.78
N ILE A 30 0.79 10.24 11.08
CA ILE A 30 2.14 10.56 11.60
C ILE A 30 2.72 11.87 11.09
N MET A 31 2.11 12.47 10.08
CA MET A 31 2.49 13.77 9.48
C MET A 31 1.28 14.71 9.40
N PRO A 32 0.66 15.08 10.54
CA PRO A 32 -0.61 15.82 10.57
C PRO A 32 -0.49 17.27 10.09
N ASN A 33 0.73 17.77 9.88
CA ASN A 33 0.99 19.14 9.42
C ASN A 33 1.28 19.20 7.91
N GLU A 34 1.21 18.08 7.20
CA GLU A 34 1.54 17.99 5.78
C GLU A 34 0.29 17.98 4.90
N ASP A 35 0.41 18.58 3.71
CA ASP A 35 -0.61 18.47 2.67
C ASP A 35 -0.33 17.26 1.78
N PHE A 36 -1.40 16.65 1.26
CA PHE A 36 -1.30 15.43 0.45
C PHE A 36 -2.10 15.54 -0.85
N ILE A 37 -1.55 14.97 -1.91
CA ILE A 37 -2.28 14.68 -3.15
C ILE A 37 -2.23 13.17 -3.35
N TYR A 38 -3.37 12.53 -3.43
CA TYR A 38 -3.52 11.12 -3.78
C TYR A 38 -4.07 10.99 -5.19
N PHE A 39 -3.41 10.20 -6.02
CA PHE A 39 -3.88 9.85 -7.35
C PHE A 39 -4.08 8.33 -7.45
N GLY A 40 -5.34 7.90 -7.68
CA GLY A 40 -5.71 6.51 -7.95
C GLY A 40 -5.92 6.28 -9.45
N ASP A 41 -5.18 5.33 -10.05
CA ASP A 41 -5.32 5.01 -11.47
C ASP A 41 -6.35 3.90 -11.75
N SER A 42 -7.56 4.04 -11.18
CA SER A 42 -8.63 3.03 -11.25
C SER A 42 -9.08 2.69 -12.67
N LYS A 43 -8.96 3.63 -13.64
CA LYS A 43 -9.28 3.36 -15.05
C LYS A 43 -8.39 2.26 -15.64
N ASN A 44 -7.16 2.16 -15.18
CA ASN A 44 -6.20 1.17 -15.61
C ASN A 44 -6.03 0.01 -14.61
N ALA A 45 -6.80 -0.02 -13.54
CA ALA A 45 -6.83 -1.15 -12.61
C ALA A 45 -7.41 -2.42 -13.28
N PRO A 46 -7.08 -3.63 -12.81
CA PRO A 46 -6.01 -3.92 -11.87
C PRO A 46 -4.63 -3.95 -12.55
N TYR A 47 -3.60 -3.42 -11.88
CA TYR A 47 -2.22 -3.54 -12.37
C TYR A 47 -1.71 -4.98 -12.27
N GLY A 48 -2.26 -5.75 -11.36
CA GLY A 48 -1.85 -7.13 -11.07
C GLY A 48 -2.07 -8.16 -12.19
N VAL A 49 -2.69 -7.78 -13.30
CA VAL A 49 -2.91 -8.65 -14.48
C VAL A 49 -2.15 -8.18 -15.72
N LYS A 50 -1.46 -7.04 -15.64
CA LYS A 50 -0.72 -6.44 -16.76
C LYS A 50 0.75 -6.88 -16.75
N ASP A 51 1.40 -6.81 -17.91
CA ASP A 51 2.84 -7.01 -17.99
C ASP A 51 3.63 -5.88 -17.31
N ARG A 52 4.90 -6.16 -16.99
CA ARG A 52 5.77 -5.24 -16.25
C ARG A 52 5.98 -3.91 -16.96
N GLU A 53 6.17 -3.94 -18.29
CA GLU A 53 6.43 -2.71 -19.07
C GLU A 53 5.21 -1.81 -19.06
N LYS A 54 4.01 -2.37 -19.21
CA LYS A 54 2.77 -1.59 -19.13
C LYS A 54 2.54 -0.99 -17.74
N ILE A 55 2.80 -1.74 -16.69
CA ILE A 55 2.72 -1.23 -15.32
C ILE A 55 3.71 -0.08 -15.11
N ARG A 56 4.91 -0.23 -15.62
CA ARG A 56 5.96 0.79 -15.56
C ARG A 56 5.52 2.07 -16.28
N GLU A 57 5.05 1.96 -17.53
CA GLU A 57 4.54 3.08 -18.34
C GLU A 57 3.44 3.85 -17.58
N LEU A 58 2.42 3.13 -17.10
CA LEU A 58 1.30 3.72 -16.36
C LEU A 58 1.76 4.43 -15.09
N THR A 59 2.67 3.81 -14.33
CA THR A 59 3.23 4.39 -13.11
C THR A 59 3.98 5.67 -13.40
N PHE A 60 4.84 5.69 -14.44
CA PHE A 60 5.57 6.88 -14.86
C PHE A 60 4.62 8.01 -15.26
N HIS A 61 3.58 7.70 -16.04
CA HIS A 61 2.60 8.70 -16.45
C HIS A 61 1.92 9.38 -15.24
N VAL A 62 1.49 8.61 -14.24
CA VAL A 62 0.91 9.17 -13.01
C VAL A 62 1.93 10.01 -12.24
N VAL A 63 3.16 9.50 -12.08
CA VAL A 63 4.22 10.22 -11.35
C VAL A 63 4.59 11.52 -12.05
N GLU A 64 4.72 11.54 -13.36
CA GLU A 64 4.98 12.78 -14.13
C GLU A 64 3.88 13.82 -13.93
N ASN A 65 2.61 13.40 -13.85
CA ASN A 65 1.51 14.32 -13.57
C ASN A 65 1.59 14.88 -12.15
N LEU A 66 1.92 14.08 -11.15
CA LEU A 66 2.16 14.57 -9.78
C LEU A 66 3.36 15.52 -9.71
N MET A 67 4.45 15.23 -10.43
CA MET A 67 5.63 16.10 -10.50
C MET A 67 5.30 17.46 -11.13
N LYS A 68 4.47 17.51 -12.18
CA LYS A 68 4.00 18.76 -12.80
C LYS A 68 3.14 19.60 -11.84
N ARG A 69 2.45 18.96 -10.88
CA ARG A 69 1.69 19.64 -9.82
C ARG A 69 2.60 20.26 -8.76
N GLY A 70 3.85 19.86 -8.72
CA GLY A 70 4.81 20.23 -7.67
C GLY A 70 4.55 19.44 -6.40
N ILE A 71 5.36 18.42 -6.15
CA ILE A 71 5.35 17.61 -4.91
C ILE A 71 6.74 17.61 -4.29
N LYS A 72 6.82 17.60 -2.96
CA LYS A 72 8.09 17.54 -2.21
C LYS A 72 8.53 16.14 -1.83
N GLY A 73 7.70 15.14 -2.06
CA GLY A 73 7.96 13.73 -1.81
C GLY A 73 6.91 12.85 -2.45
N LEU A 74 7.22 11.59 -2.66
CA LEU A 74 6.37 10.65 -3.36
C LEU A 74 6.32 9.29 -2.65
N ALA A 75 5.11 8.78 -2.41
CA ALA A 75 4.85 7.38 -2.09
C ALA A 75 4.23 6.66 -3.29
N VAL A 76 4.92 5.66 -3.81
CA VAL A 76 4.32 4.66 -4.70
C VAL A 76 3.66 3.62 -3.81
N ALA A 77 2.36 3.81 -3.58
CA ALA A 77 1.57 3.07 -2.60
C ALA A 77 0.92 1.81 -3.19
N CYS A 78 1.43 1.29 -4.29
CA CYS A 78 1.02 0.04 -4.93
C CYS A 78 2.20 -0.93 -4.95
N ASN A 79 2.05 -2.14 -4.40
CA ASN A 79 3.11 -3.16 -4.40
C ASN A 79 3.53 -3.54 -5.82
N THR A 80 2.57 -3.69 -6.72
CA THR A 80 2.81 -4.03 -8.13
C THR A 80 3.56 -2.91 -8.86
N ALA A 81 3.13 -1.66 -8.71
CA ALA A 81 3.81 -0.49 -9.27
C ALA A 81 5.22 -0.30 -8.68
N THR A 82 5.37 -0.49 -7.36
CA THR A 82 6.66 -0.43 -6.67
C THR A 82 7.67 -1.40 -7.28
N SER A 83 7.24 -2.63 -7.50
CA SER A 83 8.11 -3.66 -8.07
C SER A 83 8.52 -3.36 -9.52
N ALA A 84 7.60 -2.79 -10.32
CA ALA A 84 7.83 -2.51 -11.73
C ALA A 84 8.67 -1.24 -11.98
N ALA A 85 8.48 -0.16 -11.17
CA ALA A 85 8.90 1.18 -11.54
C ALA A 85 9.80 1.91 -10.54
N VAL A 86 9.76 1.60 -9.23
CA VAL A 86 10.41 2.44 -8.19
C VAL A 86 11.92 2.54 -8.37
N LYS A 87 12.60 1.48 -8.86
CA LYS A 87 14.04 1.54 -9.13
C LYS A 87 14.37 2.60 -10.17
N ASP A 88 13.62 2.63 -11.27
CA ASP A 88 13.83 3.57 -12.38
C ASP A 88 13.41 4.98 -12.00
N LEU A 89 12.32 5.14 -11.24
CA LEU A 89 11.88 6.43 -10.71
C LEU A 89 12.94 7.07 -9.81
N ARG A 90 13.63 6.29 -8.97
CA ARG A 90 14.73 6.79 -8.14
C ARG A 90 15.94 7.26 -8.95
N LEU A 91 16.18 6.64 -10.12
CA LEU A 91 17.23 7.09 -11.04
C LEU A 91 16.83 8.39 -11.76
N MET A 92 15.54 8.52 -12.11
CA MET A 92 15.04 9.72 -12.80
C MET A 92 14.89 10.92 -11.85
N TYR A 93 14.50 10.67 -10.60
CA TYR A 93 14.27 11.72 -9.58
C TYR A 93 15.15 11.48 -8.35
N PRO A 94 16.49 11.60 -8.46
CA PRO A 94 17.42 11.23 -7.38
C PRO A 94 17.27 12.09 -6.13
N ASP A 95 16.80 13.33 -6.28
CA ASP A 95 16.60 14.27 -5.19
C ASP A 95 15.23 14.20 -4.53
N LEU A 96 14.25 13.54 -5.14
CA LEU A 96 12.93 13.41 -4.57
C LEU A 96 12.92 12.37 -3.44
N PRO A 97 12.44 12.70 -2.23
CA PRO A 97 12.11 11.71 -1.20
C PRO A 97 11.06 10.72 -1.71
N LEU A 98 11.50 9.60 -2.30
CA LEU A 98 10.65 8.63 -2.96
C LEU A 98 10.71 7.29 -2.23
N VAL A 99 9.54 6.79 -1.81
CA VAL A 99 9.35 5.47 -1.22
C VAL A 99 8.41 4.62 -2.06
N GLY A 100 8.59 3.32 -2.01
CA GLY A 100 7.63 2.34 -2.55
C GLY A 100 7.24 1.37 -1.45
N ILE A 101 5.98 0.98 -1.42
CA ILE A 101 5.50 -0.01 -0.46
C ILE A 101 6.04 -1.40 -0.79
N GLU A 102 6.36 -2.16 0.24
CA GLU A 102 6.68 -3.58 0.16
C GLU A 102 5.86 -4.36 1.19
N PRO A 103 5.55 -5.65 0.93
CA PRO A 103 4.92 -6.50 1.93
C PRO A 103 5.69 -6.51 3.24
N ALA A 104 4.99 -6.48 4.38
CA ALA A 104 5.58 -6.39 5.71
C ALA A 104 6.25 -7.70 6.18
N ILE A 105 7.04 -8.34 5.31
CA ILE A 105 7.71 -9.62 5.61
C ILE A 105 8.78 -9.44 6.68
N LYS A 106 9.59 -8.39 6.61
CA LYS A 106 10.63 -8.12 7.62
C LYS A 106 10.05 -7.96 9.03
N PRO A 107 9.00 -7.16 9.28
CA PRO A 107 8.35 -7.12 10.59
C PRO A 107 7.77 -8.47 11.03
N ALA A 108 7.15 -9.23 10.10
CA ALA A 108 6.62 -10.56 10.42
C ALA A 108 7.72 -11.51 10.90
N VAL A 109 8.85 -11.55 10.18
CA VAL A 109 10.00 -12.41 10.56
C VAL A 109 10.63 -11.96 11.87
N SER A 110 10.68 -10.65 12.16
CA SER A 110 11.23 -10.17 13.43
C SER A 110 10.42 -10.60 14.66
N GLN A 111 9.15 -10.98 14.48
CA GLN A 111 8.24 -11.45 15.53
C GLN A 111 7.99 -12.96 15.46
N TYR A 112 8.65 -13.67 14.54
CA TYR A 112 8.46 -15.08 14.27
C TYR A 112 8.76 -15.96 15.48
N LYS A 113 7.86 -16.91 15.77
CA LYS A 113 7.92 -17.80 16.95
C LYS A 113 8.04 -19.28 16.57
N GLY A 114 8.27 -19.58 15.29
CA GLY A 114 8.42 -20.96 14.80
C GLY A 114 7.19 -21.53 14.10
N GLY A 115 6.16 -20.73 13.88
CA GLY A 115 4.93 -21.14 13.20
C GLY A 115 4.96 -20.87 11.68
N GLU A 116 3.87 -20.37 11.14
CA GLU A 116 3.70 -20.06 9.72
C GLU A 116 3.31 -18.60 9.52
N ILE A 117 3.94 -17.96 8.53
CA ILE A 117 3.62 -16.62 8.07
C ILE A 117 2.93 -16.72 6.72
N LEU A 118 1.65 -16.40 6.64
CA LEU A 118 0.93 -16.32 5.35
C LEU A 118 1.11 -14.92 4.76
N VAL A 119 1.45 -14.83 3.48
CA VAL A 119 1.56 -13.54 2.77
C VAL A 119 0.51 -13.47 1.69
N LEU A 120 -0.57 -12.74 1.96
CA LEU A 120 -1.66 -12.51 1.02
C LEU A 120 -1.22 -11.47 -0.01
N ALA A 121 -1.16 -11.85 -1.28
CA ALA A 121 -0.76 -10.94 -2.34
C ALA A 121 -1.47 -11.25 -3.66
N THR A 122 -1.46 -10.30 -4.59
CA THR A 122 -1.99 -10.56 -5.93
C THR A 122 -1.13 -11.61 -6.66
N PRO A 123 -1.71 -12.41 -7.56
CA PRO A 123 -0.96 -13.40 -8.35
C PRO A 123 0.25 -12.79 -9.07
N MET A 124 0.13 -11.55 -9.58
CA MET A 124 1.24 -10.85 -10.22
C MET A 124 2.35 -10.53 -9.24
N THR A 125 2.03 -10.01 -8.04
CA THR A 125 3.03 -9.72 -7.00
C THR A 125 3.83 -10.96 -6.66
N ILE A 126 3.16 -12.11 -6.51
CA ILE A 126 3.80 -13.39 -6.18
C ILE A 126 4.74 -13.85 -7.32
N ARG A 127 4.38 -13.65 -8.58
CA ARG A 127 5.20 -14.04 -9.74
C ARG A 127 6.43 -13.15 -9.97
N GLN A 128 6.50 -11.97 -9.34
CA GLN A 128 7.62 -11.04 -9.57
C GLN A 128 8.92 -11.51 -8.90
N GLU A 129 10.02 -11.37 -9.63
CA GLU A 129 11.37 -11.67 -9.13
C GLU A 129 11.70 -10.93 -7.83
N LYS A 130 11.27 -9.66 -7.72
CA LYS A 130 11.47 -8.86 -6.51
C LYS A 130 10.81 -9.49 -5.28
N PHE A 131 9.62 -10.09 -5.44
CA PHE A 131 8.93 -10.79 -4.36
C PHE A 131 9.68 -12.07 -3.97
N HIS A 132 10.13 -12.85 -4.94
CA HIS A 132 10.94 -14.05 -4.69
C HIS A 132 12.26 -13.70 -4.01
N ASN A 133 12.94 -12.64 -4.43
CA ASN A 133 14.17 -12.16 -3.81
C ASN A 133 13.91 -11.74 -2.35
N LEU A 134 12.79 -11.05 -2.09
CA LEU A 134 12.40 -10.67 -0.73
C LEU A 134 12.15 -11.90 0.15
N LEU A 135 11.43 -12.90 -0.33
CA LEU A 135 11.23 -14.16 0.40
C LEU A 135 12.56 -14.90 0.62
N GLY A 136 13.43 -14.90 -0.39
CA GLY A 136 14.75 -15.54 -0.34
C GLY A 136 15.65 -15.02 0.78
N LEU A 137 15.51 -13.74 1.18
CA LEU A 137 16.25 -13.16 2.29
C LEU A 137 15.90 -13.79 3.65
N TYR A 138 14.71 -14.39 3.76
CA TYR A 138 14.17 -14.87 5.04
C TYR A 138 13.87 -16.38 5.06
N LYS A 139 14.13 -17.12 3.97
CA LYS A 139 13.79 -18.55 3.84
C LYS A 139 14.39 -19.45 4.92
N GLU A 140 15.58 -19.09 5.45
CA GLU A 140 16.23 -19.83 6.53
C GLU A 140 15.81 -19.34 7.93
N GLN A 141 15.05 -18.24 8.01
CA GLN A 141 14.67 -17.61 9.28
C GLN A 141 13.21 -17.87 9.64
N ALA A 142 12.33 -18.06 8.66
CA ALA A 142 10.90 -18.24 8.89
C ALA A 142 10.23 -19.08 7.80
N HIS A 143 9.16 -19.79 8.16
CA HIS A 143 8.31 -20.51 7.22
C HIS A 143 7.27 -19.54 6.64
N ILE A 144 7.52 -19.06 5.42
CA ILE A 144 6.68 -18.05 4.76
C ILE A 144 5.93 -18.71 3.61
N ILE A 145 4.62 -18.57 3.59
CA ILE A 145 3.71 -19.18 2.61
C ILE A 145 3.00 -18.07 1.84
N PRO A 146 3.33 -17.86 0.54
CA PRO A 146 2.57 -16.97 -0.32
C PRO A 146 1.16 -17.51 -0.58
N VAL A 147 0.15 -16.65 -0.41
CA VAL A 147 -1.24 -16.96 -0.67
C VAL A 147 -1.74 -16.06 -1.81
N PRO A 148 -2.00 -16.61 -3.01
CA PRO A 148 -2.52 -15.83 -4.13
C PRO A 148 -3.99 -15.47 -3.90
N CYS A 149 -4.29 -14.16 -3.86
CA CYS A 149 -5.63 -13.64 -3.62
C CYS A 149 -6.15 -12.94 -4.89
N GLU A 150 -6.52 -13.73 -5.89
CA GLU A 150 -7.16 -13.23 -7.11
C GLU A 150 -8.57 -12.74 -6.82
N GLY A 151 -8.95 -11.56 -7.33
CA GLY A 151 -10.28 -10.98 -7.15
C GLY A 151 -10.52 -10.29 -5.80
N LEU A 152 -9.59 -10.36 -4.84
CA LEU A 152 -9.81 -9.80 -3.51
C LEU A 152 -9.74 -8.26 -3.47
N MET A 153 -8.96 -7.64 -4.34
CA MET A 153 -8.87 -6.17 -4.40
C MET A 153 -10.14 -5.53 -4.95
N GLU A 154 -10.84 -6.22 -5.83
CA GLU A 154 -12.06 -5.75 -6.48
C GLU A 154 -13.16 -5.47 -5.45
N PHE A 155 -13.27 -6.29 -4.40
CA PHE A 155 -14.19 -6.02 -3.28
C PHE A 155 -13.99 -4.62 -2.69
N VAL A 156 -12.74 -4.20 -2.51
CA VAL A 156 -12.43 -2.87 -1.96
C VAL A 156 -12.72 -1.76 -2.96
N GLU A 157 -12.38 -1.96 -4.25
CA GLU A 157 -12.66 -0.98 -5.32
C GLU A 157 -14.18 -0.77 -5.53
N GLU A 158 -14.99 -1.76 -5.19
CA GLU A 158 -16.46 -1.72 -5.24
C GLU A 158 -17.09 -1.27 -3.89
N GLY A 159 -16.27 -1.06 -2.85
CA GLY A 159 -16.73 -0.67 -1.52
C GLY A 159 -17.34 -1.81 -0.70
N HIS A 160 -17.14 -3.07 -1.12
CA HIS A 160 -17.60 -4.27 -0.42
C HIS A 160 -16.54 -4.70 0.62
N LEU A 161 -16.67 -4.23 1.85
CA LEU A 161 -15.66 -4.41 2.90
C LEU A 161 -16.01 -5.48 3.93
N ASP A 162 -17.22 -6.03 3.86
CA ASP A 162 -17.77 -7.07 4.74
C ASP A 162 -18.82 -7.94 4.01
N GLY A 163 -19.41 -8.89 4.75
CA GLY A 163 -20.57 -9.68 4.31
C GLY A 163 -20.23 -11.06 3.75
N GLU A 164 -21.30 -11.82 3.44
CA GLU A 164 -21.26 -13.24 3.09
C GLU A 164 -20.37 -13.56 1.86
N PHE A 165 -20.24 -12.62 0.92
CA PHE A 165 -19.38 -12.83 -0.25
C PHE A 165 -17.90 -12.87 0.14
N LEU A 166 -17.48 -12.03 1.10
CA LEU A 166 -16.12 -12.07 1.64
C LEU A 166 -15.88 -13.32 2.49
N ASP A 167 -16.87 -13.75 3.27
CA ASP A 167 -16.82 -15.02 4.02
C ASP A 167 -16.63 -16.20 3.08
N ALA A 168 -17.39 -16.24 1.99
CA ALA A 168 -17.27 -17.27 0.96
C ALA A 168 -15.87 -17.23 0.29
N TYR A 169 -15.37 -16.02 0.01
CA TYR A 169 -14.03 -15.83 -0.54
C TYR A 169 -12.96 -16.36 0.43
N PHE A 170 -12.97 -15.95 1.69
CA PHE A 170 -12.00 -16.39 2.68
C PHE A 170 -12.08 -17.89 2.95
N SER A 171 -13.30 -18.46 2.98
CA SER A 171 -13.49 -19.90 3.14
C SER A 171 -12.87 -20.68 1.99
N LYS A 172 -12.99 -20.20 0.76
CA LYS A 172 -12.48 -20.86 -0.43
C LYS A 172 -10.99 -20.69 -0.65
N TYR A 173 -10.48 -19.47 -0.48
CA TYR A 173 -9.13 -19.10 -0.94
C TYR A 173 -8.12 -18.88 0.19
N LEU A 174 -8.56 -18.60 1.42
CA LEU A 174 -7.66 -18.36 2.55
C LEU A 174 -7.66 -19.53 3.55
N LEU A 175 -8.84 -20.03 3.93
CA LEU A 175 -8.98 -21.06 4.96
C LEU A 175 -8.14 -22.33 4.69
N PRO A 176 -7.95 -22.81 3.45
CA PRO A 176 -7.08 -23.96 3.15
C PRO A 176 -5.61 -23.78 3.54
N TYR A 177 -5.14 -22.54 3.70
CA TYR A 177 -3.77 -22.23 4.11
C TYR A 177 -3.64 -22.03 5.63
N ILE A 178 -4.75 -21.87 6.34
CA ILE A 178 -4.73 -21.62 7.78
C ILE A 178 -4.63 -22.97 8.52
N THR A 179 -3.56 -23.12 9.30
CA THR A 179 -3.30 -24.26 10.17
C THR A 179 -3.22 -23.85 11.63
N ASP A 180 -3.09 -24.80 12.55
CA ASP A 180 -2.83 -24.51 13.97
C ASP A 180 -1.45 -23.86 14.19
N LYS A 181 -0.58 -23.89 13.20
CA LYS A 181 0.74 -23.25 13.23
C LYS A 181 0.74 -21.83 12.67
N THR A 182 -0.34 -21.40 12.04
CA THR A 182 -0.43 -20.04 11.46
C THR A 182 -0.39 -19.00 12.57
N GLU A 183 0.65 -18.17 12.59
CA GLU A 183 0.86 -17.14 13.61
C GLU A 183 0.69 -15.71 13.08
N THR A 184 0.96 -15.50 11.79
CA THR A 184 0.93 -14.17 11.19
C THR A 184 0.34 -14.21 9.78
N ILE A 185 -0.53 -13.25 9.48
CA ILE A 185 -1.00 -12.94 8.12
C ILE A 185 -0.44 -11.58 7.73
N VAL A 186 0.34 -11.54 6.66
CA VAL A 186 0.84 -10.31 6.04
C VAL A 186 -0.09 -9.91 4.91
N LEU A 187 -0.67 -8.71 5.00
CA LEU A 187 -1.47 -8.12 3.94
C LEU A 187 -0.54 -7.48 2.90
N GLY A 188 -0.18 -8.25 1.88
CA GLY A 188 0.79 -7.89 0.83
C GLY A 188 0.20 -7.09 -0.34
N CYS A 189 -1.03 -6.61 -0.23
CA CYS A 189 -1.67 -5.68 -1.15
C CYS A 189 -2.26 -4.52 -0.36
N THR A 190 -2.17 -3.31 -0.89
CA THR A 190 -2.63 -2.07 -0.25
C THR A 190 -4.14 -1.99 -0.04
N HIS A 191 -4.91 -2.77 -0.76
CA HIS A 191 -6.36 -2.89 -0.58
C HIS A 191 -6.73 -3.71 0.67
N TYR A 192 -5.96 -4.74 1.00
CA TYR A 192 -6.34 -5.71 2.03
C TYR A 192 -6.43 -5.15 3.47
N PRO A 193 -5.72 -4.08 3.86
CA PRO A 193 -5.93 -3.46 5.18
C PRO A 193 -7.38 -3.02 5.44
N PHE A 194 -8.14 -2.65 4.41
CA PHE A 194 -9.56 -2.29 4.55
C PHE A 194 -10.46 -3.47 4.87
N LEU A 195 -10.02 -4.69 4.57
CA LEU A 195 -10.71 -5.94 4.88
C LEU A 195 -10.30 -6.52 6.24
N ARG A 196 -9.33 -5.89 6.95
CA ARG A 196 -8.81 -6.40 8.22
C ARG A 196 -9.89 -6.60 9.29
N PRO A 197 -10.84 -5.67 9.51
CA PRO A 197 -11.90 -5.87 10.50
C PRO A 197 -12.70 -7.14 10.22
N HIS A 198 -13.17 -7.32 8.99
CA HIS A 198 -13.94 -8.51 8.59
C HIS A 198 -13.09 -9.79 8.60
N LEU A 199 -11.83 -9.72 8.16
CA LEU A 199 -10.89 -10.85 8.27
C LEU A 199 -10.68 -11.27 9.73
N ARG A 200 -10.63 -10.32 10.66
CA ARG A 200 -10.50 -10.60 12.08
C ARG A 200 -11.73 -11.34 12.61
N GLU A 201 -12.93 -10.92 12.20
CA GLU A 201 -14.19 -11.60 12.53
C GLU A 201 -14.21 -13.04 11.96
N PHE A 202 -13.85 -13.21 10.69
CA PHE A 202 -13.75 -14.51 10.03
C PHE A 202 -12.78 -15.47 10.74
N LEU A 203 -11.63 -14.95 11.18
CA LEU A 203 -10.65 -15.74 11.93
C LEU A 203 -11.14 -16.12 13.34
N GLY A 204 -12.10 -15.41 13.90
CA GLY A 204 -12.70 -15.68 15.21
C GLY A 204 -11.65 -15.63 16.34
N ASN A 205 -11.64 -16.68 17.17
CA ASN A 205 -10.75 -16.73 18.34
C ASN A 205 -9.30 -17.15 18.02
N ARG A 206 -8.91 -17.29 16.74
CA ARG A 206 -7.55 -17.65 16.35
C ARG A 206 -6.60 -16.49 16.68
N ARG A 207 -5.51 -16.80 17.38
CA ARG A 207 -4.49 -15.82 17.77
C ARG A 207 -3.48 -15.58 16.62
N ILE A 208 -3.99 -15.11 15.49
CA ILE A 208 -3.20 -14.79 14.30
C ILE A 208 -2.99 -13.28 14.25
N GLU A 209 -1.73 -12.84 14.18
CA GLU A 209 -1.41 -11.43 13.99
C GLU A 209 -1.66 -11.03 12.52
N ILE A 210 -2.24 -9.84 12.31
CA ILE A 210 -2.46 -9.32 10.96
C ILE A 210 -1.67 -8.03 10.81
N ILE A 211 -0.72 -8.01 9.89
CA ILE A 211 0.17 -6.86 9.66
C ILE A 211 0.21 -6.46 8.19
N ASP A 212 0.56 -5.20 7.93
CA ASP A 212 0.74 -4.65 6.58
C ASP A 212 1.90 -3.66 6.50
N GLY A 213 2.20 -3.18 5.29
CA GLY A 213 3.33 -2.30 5.02
C GLY A 213 3.03 -0.81 5.15
N SER A 214 1.80 -0.40 5.43
CA SER A 214 1.36 1.01 5.35
C SER A 214 2.12 1.91 6.32
N MET A 215 2.14 1.57 7.61
CA MET A 215 2.83 2.36 8.62
C MET A 215 4.36 2.39 8.40
N GLY A 216 4.95 1.28 7.98
CA GLY A 216 6.39 1.21 7.65
C GLY A 216 6.75 2.13 6.50
N THR A 217 5.94 2.14 5.45
CA THR A 217 6.12 3.02 4.27
C THR A 217 5.96 4.50 4.65
N ALA A 218 4.95 4.84 5.43
CA ALA A 218 4.72 6.20 5.91
C ALA A 218 5.88 6.71 6.80
N LYS A 219 6.40 5.88 7.71
CA LYS A 219 7.56 6.21 8.54
C LYS A 219 8.82 6.45 7.72
N GLU A 220 9.07 5.62 6.70
CA GLU A 220 10.23 5.78 5.81
C GLU A 220 10.12 7.07 4.97
N LEU A 221 8.92 7.41 4.48
CA LEU A 221 8.69 8.67 3.77
C LEU A 221 8.95 9.86 4.69
N LYS A 222 8.39 9.84 5.91
CA LYS A 222 8.64 10.88 6.93
C LYS A 222 10.13 11.05 7.22
N ARG A 223 10.87 9.95 7.38
CA ARG A 223 12.32 9.95 7.62
C ARG A 223 13.06 10.65 6.48
N ARG A 224 12.77 10.31 5.22
CA ARG A 224 13.42 10.90 4.03
C ARG A 224 13.11 12.39 3.87
N LEU A 225 11.86 12.78 4.12
CA LEU A 225 11.49 14.20 4.13
C LEU A 225 12.22 14.97 5.24
N GLY A 226 12.35 14.36 6.43
CA GLY A 226 13.08 14.94 7.55
C GLY A 226 14.57 15.14 7.26
N GLU A 227 15.24 14.17 6.62
CA GLU A 227 16.65 14.28 6.21
C GLU A 227 16.91 15.44 5.24
N LYS A 228 15.90 15.80 4.44
CA LYS A 228 15.97 16.96 3.53
C LYS A 228 15.39 18.25 4.14
N ASN A 229 14.99 18.24 5.41
CA ASN A 229 14.35 19.37 6.10
C ASN A 229 13.08 19.86 5.39
N LEU A 230 12.30 18.98 4.79
CA LEU A 230 11.08 19.28 4.03
C LEU A 230 9.79 19.14 4.86
N LEU A 231 9.88 18.72 6.13
CA LEU A 231 8.71 18.61 7.00
C LEU A 231 8.33 19.96 7.60
N HIS A 232 7.01 20.21 7.73
CA HIS A 232 6.49 21.31 8.51
C HIS A 232 6.67 21.05 10.00
N ALA A 233 7.23 22.00 10.71
CA ALA A 233 7.41 21.95 12.18
C ALA A 233 6.18 22.50 12.91
N GLU A 234 5.48 23.48 12.31
CA GLU A 234 4.37 24.18 12.92
C GLU A 234 3.03 23.49 12.61
N LYS A 235 2.12 23.57 13.59
CA LYS A 235 0.75 23.06 13.39
C LYS A 235 0.02 23.93 12.38
N ARG A 236 -0.55 23.27 11.37
CA ARG A 236 -1.36 23.92 10.32
C ARG A 236 -2.58 23.06 9.95
N GLU A 237 -3.51 23.66 9.26
CA GLU A 237 -4.62 22.92 8.67
C GLU A 237 -4.11 22.06 7.51
N GLN A 238 -4.37 20.76 7.60
CA GLN A 238 -3.96 19.78 6.60
C GLN A 238 -4.96 19.78 5.44
N LYS A 239 -4.43 19.76 4.21
CA LYS A 239 -5.22 19.60 2.99
C LYS A 239 -4.94 18.28 2.34
N ILE A 240 -6.00 17.56 1.97
CA ILE A 240 -5.92 16.30 1.24
C ILE A 240 -6.74 16.45 -0.03
N ILE A 241 -6.09 16.17 -1.17
CA ILE A 241 -6.71 16.20 -2.49
C ILE A 241 -6.74 14.77 -3.01
N PHE A 242 -7.93 14.26 -3.33
CA PHE A 242 -8.10 13.00 -4.02
C PHE A 242 -8.35 13.24 -5.50
N GLU A 243 -7.63 12.51 -6.35
CA GLU A 243 -7.82 12.44 -7.79
C GLU A 243 -7.89 10.97 -8.21
N ASN A 244 -8.69 10.70 -9.24
CA ASN A 244 -8.85 9.35 -9.77
C ASN A 244 -8.99 9.41 -11.29
N SER A 245 -8.30 8.52 -11.99
CA SER A 245 -8.31 8.48 -13.47
C SER A 245 -9.67 8.14 -14.10
N MET A 246 -10.61 7.62 -13.31
CA MET A 246 -12.01 7.43 -13.75
C MET A 246 -12.78 8.76 -13.85
N GLU A 247 -12.30 9.84 -13.21
CA GLU A 247 -12.94 11.16 -13.18
C GLU A 247 -14.40 11.13 -12.66
N LYS A 248 -14.74 10.16 -11.80
CA LYS A 248 -16.06 9.97 -11.22
C LYS A 248 -16.09 10.45 -9.78
N GLN A 249 -17.13 11.21 -9.40
CA GLN A 249 -17.32 11.69 -8.03
C GLN A 249 -17.45 10.54 -7.03
N GLU A 250 -18.08 9.43 -7.41
CA GLU A 250 -18.24 8.23 -6.60
C GLU A 250 -16.88 7.67 -6.12
N MET A 251 -15.84 7.72 -6.98
CA MET A 251 -14.49 7.28 -6.61
C MET A 251 -13.86 8.21 -5.58
N ILE A 252 -14.12 9.51 -5.66
CA ILE A 252 -13.65 10.50 -4.68
C ILE A 252 -14.38 10.32 -3.34
N ASP A 253 -15.69 10.10 -3.38
CA ASP A 253 -16.49 9.86 -2.18
C ASP A 253 -16.05 8.57 -1.46
N LEU A 254 -15.82 7.50 -2.20
CA LEU A 254 -15.27 6.25 -1.67
C LEU A 254 -13.85 6.43 -1.11
N SER A 255 -13.02 7.26 -1.76
CA SER A 255 -11.68 7.60 -1.24
C SER A 255 -11.77 8.24 0.15
N TRP A 256 -12.68 9.19 0.34
CA TRP A 256 -12.93 9.83 1.64
C TRP A 256 -13.49 8.84 2.67
N GLN A 257 -14.37 7.94 2.25
CA GLN A 257 -14.92 6.89 3.12
C GLN A 257 -13.79 5.97 3.62
N LEU A 258 -12.94 5.46 2.71
CA LEU A 258 -11.81 4.59 3.05
C LEU A 258 -10.79 5.30 3.97
N LEU A 259 -10.51 6.59 3.74
CA LEU A 259 -9.60 7.34 4.61
C LEU A 259 -10.11 7.42 6.05
N ARG A 260 -11.42 7.52 6.25
CA ARG A 260 -12.07 7.65 7.59
C ARG A 260 -12.33 6.31 8.26
N LEU A 261 -12.33 5.21 7.49
CA LEU A 261 -12.63 3.88 8.01
C LEU A 261 -11.62 3.47 9.09
N PRO A 262 -12.02 2.99 10.27
CA PRO A 262 -11.11 2.35 11.20
C PRO A 262 -10.61 1.02 10.59
N ILE A 263 -9.30 0.83 10.52
CA ILE A 263 -8.65 -0.38 9.95
C ILE A 263 -7.74 -1.10 10.96
N ASP A 264 -7.79 -0.68 12.21
CA ASP A 264 -7.02 -1.26 13.33
C ASP A 264 -7.87 -2.24 14.13
#